data_ccfa9f7b4189610869022372486248cf
#
_entry.id   ccfa9f7b4189610869022372486248cf
#
_cell.length_a   1.000
_cell.length_b   1.000
_cell.length_c   1.000
_cell.angle_alpha   90.00
_cell.angle_beta   90.00
_cell.angle_gamma   90.00
#
_symmetry.space_group_name_H-M   'P 1'
#
loop_
_entity.id
_entity.type
_entity.pdbx_description
1 polymer ?
#
loop_
_entity_poly.entity_id
_entity_poly.type
_entity_poly.pdbx_seq_one_letter_code
_entity_poly.pdbx_strand_id
1 'polypeptide(L)'
;MKKGIMILGCVLCLLSACTTDIIYSNFRPIVYDDSTITHTGQWHKDSIISFDYQIADTSADYSVLIYVRHTERYPYQNMWLFVSNGTHSDTIEFYLADDRGQWLGDDKNGLIEMPILFDAYHHYTDTGFY
;
A
#
# COMPACT_ATOMS: atom_id res chain seq x y z
N MET A 1 37.31 -57.14 -1.27
CA MET A 1 36.96 -55.94 -2.05
C MET A 1 35.55 -55.51 -1.61
N LYS A 2 35.46 -54.53 -0.73
CA LYS A 2 34.17 -53.97 -0.28
C LYS A 2 33.91 -52.68 -1.04
N LYS A 3 32.91 -52.67 -1.91
CA LYS A 3 32.45 -51.48 -2.61
C LYS A 3 31.59 -50.64 -1.66
N GLY A 4 32.11 -49.50 -1.22
CA GLY A 4 31.32 -48.52 -0.47
C GLY A 4 30.39 -47.78 -1.41
N ILE A 5 29.10 -47.89 -1.16
CA ILE A 5 28.06 -47.09 -1.81
C ILE A 5 28.00 -45.76 -1.08
N MET A 6 28.44 -44.72 -1.77
CA MET A 6 28.33 -43.34 -1.30
C MET A 6 26.96 -42.84 -1.65
N ILE A 7 26.06 -42.79 -0.65
CA ILE A 7 24.71 -42.20 -0.79
C ILE A 7 24.90 -40.68 -0.72
N LEU A 8 24.83 -40.04 -1.88
CA LEU A 8 24.77 -38.59 -2.02
C LEU A 8 23.37 -38.14 -1.66
N GLY A 9 23.17 -37.74 -0.40
CA GLY A 9 21.93 -37.15 0.07
C GLY A 9 21.72 -35.79 -0.57
N CYS A 10 20.88 -35.74 -1.58
CA CYS A 10 20.40 -34.49 -2.16
C CYS A 10 19.40 -33.85 -1.16
N VAL A 11 19.88 -32.92 -0.34
CA VAL A 11 19.05 -32.08 0.50
C VAL A 11 18.38 -31.07 -0.42
N LEU A 12 17.17 -31.40 -0.85
CA LEU A 12 16.29 -30.49 -1.59
C LEU A 12 15.75 -29.44 -0.57
N CYS A 13 16.46 -28.33 -0.44
CA CYS A 13 15.94 -27.17 0.25
C CYS A 13 14.75 -26.64 -0.55
N LEU A 14 13.54 -26.99 -0.11
CA LEU A 14 12.32 -26.34 -0.55
C LEU A 14 12.35 -24.90 -0.03
N LEU A 15 12.86 -23.99 -0.86
CA LEU A 15 12.66 -22.57 -0.67
C LEU A 15 11.18 -22.28 -0.90
N SER A 16 10.42 -22.34 0.17
CA SER A 16 9.07 -21.79 0.17
C SER A 16 9.20 -20.29 -0.03
N ALA A 17 9.15 -19.83 -1.26
CA ALA A 17 9.00 -18.43 -1.57
C ALA A 17 7.60 -18.04 -1.05
N CYS A 18 7.54 -17.26 0.02
CA CYS A 18 6.32 -16.56 0.38
C CYS A 18 6.02 -15.58 -0.75
N THR A 19 5.14 -15.95 -1.65
CA THR A 19 4.58 -15.04 -2.63
C THR A 19 3.45 -14.28 -1.95
N THR A 20 3.58 -12.98 -1.84
CA THR A 20 2.48 -12.12 -1.42
C THR A 20 1.64 -11.84 -2.66
N ASP A 21 0.44 -12.36 -2.71
CA ASP A 21 -0.47 -12.14 -3.83
C ASP A 21 -1.21 -10.82 -3.62
N ILE A 22 -1.15 -9.95 -4.63
CA ILE A 22 -1.92 -8.70 -4.65
C ILE A 22 -3.27 -9.04 -5.27
N ILE A 23 -4.34 -9.01 -4.46
CA ILE A 23 -5.71 -9.29 -4.94
C ILE A 23 -6.40 -8.07 -5.54
N TYR A 24 -5.95 -6.86 -5.15
CA TYR A 24 -6.50 -5.61 -5.62
C TYR A 24 -5.41 -4.55 -5.67
N SER A 25 -5.36 -3.81 -6.76
CA SER A 25 -4.51 -2.63 -6.89
C SER A 25 -5.20 -1.63 -7.81
N ASN A 26 -5.43 -0.42 -7.32
CA ASN A 26 -6.03 0.66 -8.08
C ASN A 26 -5.38 1.99 -7.71
N PHE A 27 -5.37 2.92 -8.66
CA PHE A 27 -4.83 4.26 -8.48
C PHE A 27 -5.84 5.29 -8.96
N ARG A 28 -6.09 6.30 -8.14
CA ARG A 28 -6.94 7.44 -8.51
C ARG A 28 -6.12 8.72 -8.43
N PRO A 29 -5.99 9.46 -9.54
CA PRO A 29 -5.40 10.78 -9.51
C PRO A 29 -6.31 11.72 -8.73
N ILE A 30 -5.71 12.59 -7.92
CA ILE A 30 -6.43 13.66 -7.24
C ILE A 30 -6.54 14.81 -8.22
N VAL A 31 -7.74 14.98 -8.74
CA VAL A 31 -8.09 16.09 -9.63
C VAL A 31 -9.13 16.92 -8.91
N TYR A 32 -8.76 18.15 -8.57
CA TYR A 32 -9.74 19.13 -8.11
C TYR A 32 -10.23 19.89 -9.35
N ASP A 33 -11.48 19.62 -9.71
CA ASP A 33 -12.18 20.34 -10.78
C ASP A 33 -13.00 21.48 -10.16
N ASP A 34 -12.34 22.60 -9.92
CA ASP A 34 -13.04 23.87 -9.82
C ASP A 34 -12.92 24.52 -11.20
N SER A 35 -14.06 24.67 -11.86
CA SER A 35 -14.15 25.25 -13.22
C SER A 35 -13.60 26.69 -13.32
N THR A 36 -13.19 27.29 -12.21
CA THR A 36 -12.62 28.62 -12.11
C THR A 36 -11.11 28.65 -11.84
N ILE A 37 -10.53 27.56 -11.31
CA ILE A 37 -9.11 27.49 -10.95
C ILE A 37 -8.56 26.10 -11.26
N THR A 38 -7.75 25.97 -12.29
CA THR A 38 -7.05 24.74 -12.65
C THR A 38 -5.94 24.39 -11.63
N HIS A 39 -6.31 23.92 -10.46
CA HIS A 39 -5.39 23.36 -9.49
C HIS A 39 -5.39 21.82 -9.62
N THR A 40 -4.83 21.33 -10.71
CA THR A 40 -4.56 19.90 -10.87
C THR A 40 -3.53 19.46 -9.84
N GLY A 41 -3.87 18.44 -9.06
CA GLY A 41 -2.96 17.83 -8.09
C GLY A 41 -3.04 18.37 -6.67
N GLN A 42 -4.03 19.20 -6.33
CA GLN A 42 -4.32 19.57 -4.95
C GLN A 42 -5.48 18.77 -4.40
N TRP A 43 -5.26 18.11 -3.28
CA TRP A 43 -6.33 17.41 -2.59
C TRP A 43 -7.08 18.37 -1.67
N HIS A 44 -8.35 18.60 -1.98
CA HIS A 44 -9.18 19.41 -1.10
C HIS A 44 -9.56 18.60 0.15
N LYS A 45 -9.49 19.22 1.33
CA LYS A 45 -9.73 18.57 2.64
C LYS A 45 -11.08 17.85 2.77
N ASP A 46 -12.08 18.30 2.03
CA ASP A 46 -13.45 17.75 2.05
C ASP A 46 -13.69 16.73 0.90
N SER A 47 -12.68 16.47 0.07
CA SER A 47 -12.77 15.48 -1.01
C SER A 47 -12.49 14.09 -0.48
N ILE A 48 -13.42 13.18 -0.69
CA ILE A 48 -13.30 11.77 -0.32
C ILE A 48 -12.94 10.98 -1.57
N ILE A 49 -11.91 10.13 -1.45
CA ILE A 49 -11.54 9.17 -2.49
C ILE A 49 -11.91 7.80 -1.98
N SER A 50 -12.73 7.08 -2.74
CA SER A 50 -13.18 5.74 -2.39
C SER A 50 -12.60 4.71 -3.34
N PHE A 51 -12.29 3.54 -2.80
CA PHE A 51 -11.83 2.37 -3.52
C PHE A 51 -12.72 1.19 -3.13
N ASP A 52 -13.33 0.56 -4.13
CA ASP A 52 -14.14 -0.63 -3.90
C ASP A 52 -13.32 -1.86 -4.31
N TYR A 53 -13.25 -2.84 -3.45
CA TYR A 53 -12.54 -4.09 -3.70
C TYR A 53 -13.39 -5.29 -3.27
N GLN A 54 -13.09 -6.45 -3.83
CA GLN A 54 -13.81 -7.69 -3.55
C GLN A 54 -12.95 -8.66 -2.77
N ILE A 55 -13.50 -9.19 -1.69
CA ILE A 55 -12.96 -10.32 -0.95
C ILE A 55 -13.70 -11.59 -1.39
N ALA A 56 -12.96 -12.54 -1.96
CA ALA A 56 -13.49 -13.81 -2.43
C ALA A 56 -13.15 -15.00 -1.51
N ASP A 57 -12.10 -14.85 -0.70
CA ASP A 57 -11.62 -15.89 0.22
C ASP A 57 -11.53 -15.34 1.64
N THR A 58 -12.30 -15.89 2.55
CA THR A 58 -12.29 -15.51 3.97
C THR A 58 -11.38 -16.39 4.83
N SER A 59 -10.69 -17.35 4.24
CA SER A 59 -9.72 -18.20 4.96
C SER A 59 -8.33 -17.55 5.09
N ALA A 60 -8.08 -16.49 4.34
CA ALA A 60 -6.83 -15.74 4.33
C ALA A 60 -6.92 -14.45 5.14
N ASP A 61 -5.78 -14.02 5.66
CA ASP A 61 -5.63 -12.68 6.23
C ASP A 61 -5.08 -11.73 5.17
N TYR A 62 -5.59 -10.51 5.17
CA TYR A 62 -5.26 -9.48 4.18
C TYR A 62 -4.57 -8.29 4.83
N SER A 63 -3.70 -7.64 4.09
CA SER A 63 -3.12 -6.37 4.50
C SER A 63 -3.52 -5.28 3.53
N VAL A 64 -3.91 -4.13 4.07
CA VAL A 64 -4.26 -2.94 3.28
C VAL A 64 -3.10 -1.96 3.31
N LEU A 65 -2.53 -1.72 2.13
CA LEU A 65 -1.52 -0.71 1.93
C LEU A 65 -2.09 0.45 1.12
N ILE A 66 -1.85 1.66 1.61
CA ILE A 66 -2.19 2.90 0.93
C ILE A 66 -0.91 3.48 0.36
N TYR A 67 -0.87 3.71 -0.95
CA TYR A 67 0.25 4.38 -1.59
C TYR A 67 -0.11 5.84 -1.87
N VAL A 68 0.60 6.75 -1.24
CA VAL A 68 0.46 8.18 -1.52
C VAL A 68 1.56 8.60 -2.49
N ARG A 69 1.17 9.26 -3.58
CA ARG A 69 2.11 9.83 -4.55
C ARG A 69 2.01 11.34 -4.51
N HIS A 70 3.13 11.98 -4.36
CA HIS A 70 3.23 13.43 -4.35
C HIS A 70 4.42 13.92 -5.18
N THR A 71 4.43 15.19 -5.52
CA THR A 71 5.58 15.84 -6.15
C THR A 71 6.43 16.55 -5.10
N GLU A 72 7.64 16.96 -5.47
CA GLU A 72 8.51 17.80 -4.62
C GLU A 72 7.89 19.15 -4.23
N ARG A 73 6.75 19.52 -4.85
CA ARG A 73 6.02 20.75 -4.52
C ARG A 73 5.16 20.64 -3.26
N TYR A 74 5.02 19.44 -2.71
CA TYR A 74 4.30 19.28 -1.45
C TYR A 74 5.05 20.03 -0.33
N PRO A 75 4.41 20.96 0.39
CA PRO A 75 5.15 21.92 1.23
C PRO A 75 5.42 21.45 2.66
N TYR A 76 4.99 20.23 3.03
CA TYR A 76 5.07 19.73 4.40
C TYR A 76 5.89 18.45 4.49
N GLN A 77 6.47 18.18 5.66
CA GLN A 77 7.21 16.96 5.95
C GLN A 77 6.30 15.78 6.29
N ASN A 78 5.08 16.04 6.74
CA ASN A 78 4.11 15.04 7.16
C ASN A 78 2.77 15.21 6.44
N MET A 79 1.96 14.19 6.54
CA MET A 79 0.58 14.19 6.04
C MET A 79 -0.32 13.44 7.02
N TRP A 80 -1.54 13.93 7.15
CA TRP A 80 -2.59 13.27 7.89
C TRP A 80 -3.63 12.73 6.94
N LEU A 81 -3.99 11.45 7.09
CA LEU A 81 -5.08 10.81 6.37
C LEU A 81 -6.17 10.41 7.33
N PHE A 82 -7.41 10.71 6.96
CA PHE A 82 -8.59 10.14 7.57
C PHE A 82 -9.02 8.96 6.70
N VAL A 83 -8.91 7.74 7.22
CA VAL A 83 -9.19 6.52 6.48
C VAL A 83 -10.35 5.80 7.14
N SER A 84 -11.29 5.30 6.33
CA SER A 84 -12.43 4.52 6.81
C SER A 84 -12.70 3.35 5.87
N ASN A 85 -12.98 2.18 6.45
CA ASN A 85 -13.47 1.02 5.71
C ASN A 85 -14.99 0.78 5.92
N GLY A 86 -15.71 1.80 6.39
CA GLY A 86 -17.13 1.73 6.66
C GLY A 86 -17.50 1.28 8.07
N THR A 87 -16.72 0.42 8.69
CA THR A 87 -16.91 -0.06 10.08
C THR A 87 -15.89 0.53 11.05
N HIS A 88 -14.71 0.82 10.56
CA HIS A 88 -13.61 1.39 11.32
C HIS A 88 -13.10 2.65 10.62
N SER A 89 -12.83 3.67 11.42
CA SER A 89 -12.24 4.92 10.94
C SER A 89 -11.02 5.24 11.78
N ASP A 90 -9.94 5.63 11.14
CA ASP A 90 -8.70 5.99 11.80
C ASP A 90 -8.10 7.26 11.21
N THR A 91 -7.26 7.91 12.01
CA THR A 91 -6.49 9.08 11.60
C THR A 91 -5.02 8.72 11.66
N ILE A 92 -4.38 8.70 10.51
CA ILE A 92 -3.00 8.28 10.36
C ILE A 92 -2.13 9.50 10.08
N GLU A 93 -1.12 9.72 10.92
CA GLU A 93 -0.01 10.62 10.60
C GLU A 93 1.15 9.82 10.06
N PHE A 94 1.75 10.31 8.98
CA PHE A 94 2.99 9.73 8.46
C PHE A 94 3.90 10.83 7.91
N TYR A 95 5.20 10.55 7.95
CA TYR A 95 6.21 11.45 7.46
C TYR A 95 6.54 11.13 6.00
N LEU A 96 6.61 12.17 5.20
CA LEU A 96 7.00 12.12 3.79
C LEU A 96 8.46 12.51 3.59
N ALA A 97 9.02 13.27 4.54
CA ALA A 97 10.42 13.67 4.52
C ALA A 97 11.07 13.50 5.90
N ASP A 98 12.38 13.31 5.91
CA ASP A 98 13.18 13.27 7.11
C ASP A 98 13.44 14.68 7.70
N ASP A 99 14.15 14.75 8.84
CA ASP A 99 14.50 16.00 9.52
C ASP A 99 15.38 16.93 8.69
N ARG A 100 15.99 16.43 7.63
CA ARG A 100 16.82 17.19 6.69
C ARG A 100 16.05 17.66 5.46
N GLY A 101 14.76 17.30 5.37
CA GLY A 101 13.90 17.60 4.25
C GLY A 101 14.09 16.67 3.04
N GLN A 102 14.72 15.50 3.23
CA GLN A 102 14.84 14.51 2.18
C GLN A 102 13.61 13.62 2.16
N TRP A 103 13.06 13.42 0.97
CA TRP A 103 11.88 12.57 0.78
C TRP A 103 12.18 11.11 1.13
N LEU A 104 11.27 10.49 1.88
CA LEU A 104 11.41 9.10 2.36
C LEU A 104 10.88 8.05 1.38
N GLY A 105 10.04 8.46 0.45
CA GLY A 105 9.46 7.56 -0.55
C GLY A 105 10.38 7.28 -1.73
N ASP A 106 9.93 6.39 -2.60
CA ASP A 106 10.61 6.06 -3.84
C ASP A 106 10.29 7.07 -4.94
N ASP A 107 11.32 7.64 -5.57
CA ASP A 107 11.14 8.51 -6.73
C ASP A 107 10.78 7.68 -7.98
N LYS A 108 9.62 7.94 -8.53
CA LYS A 108 9.10 7.37 -9.77
C LYS A 108 8.94 8.47 -10.82
N ASN A 109 10.06 8.92 -11.39
CA ASN A 109 10.08 9.96 -12.43
C ASN A 109 9.48 11.30 -11.98
N GLY A 110 9.86 11.78 -10.81
CA GLY A 110 9.39 13.04 -10.24
C GLY A 110 8.10 12.95 -9.44
N LEU A 111 7.57 11.75 -9.27
CA LEU A 111 6.54 11.41 -8.30
C LEU A 111 7.16 10.58 -7.19
N ILE A 112 7.04 11.05 -5.97
CA ILE A 112 7.54 10.34 -4.79
C ILE A 112 6.39 9.48 -4.28
N GLU A 113 6.63 8.17 -4.21
CA GLU A 113 5.64 7.18 -3.78
C GLU A 113 5.95 6.71 -2.38
N MET A 114 5.02 6.90 -1.46
CA MET A 114 5.13 6.50 -0.06
C MET A 114 4.12 5.42 0.28
N PRO A 115 4.56 4.20 0.64
CA PRO A 115 3.68 3.14 1.12
C PRO A 115 3.34 3.36 2.59
N ILE A 116 2.07 3.17 2.94
CA ILE A 116 1.53 3.29 4.30
C ILE A 116 0.77 2.00 4.59
N LEU A 117 1.18 1.27 5.61
CA LEU A 117 0.43 0.12 6.09
C LEU A 117 -0.74 0.63 6.94
N PHE A 118 -1.97 0.49 6.41
CA PHE A 118 -3.17 0.92 7.12
C PHE A 118 -3.69 -0.17 8.05
N ASP A 119 -3.82 -1.39 7.52
CA ASP A 119 -4.31 -2.53 8.29
C ASP A 119 -3.47 -3.76 7.94
N ALA A 120 -3.02 -4.46 8.97
CA ALA A 120 -2.18 -5.65 8.82
C ALA A 120 -2.93 -6.87 9.34
N TYR A 121 -2.93 -7.93 8.53
CA TYR A 121 -3.53 -9.22 8.90
C TYR A 121 -5.03 -9.14 9.24
N HIS A 122 -5.75 -8.31 8.49
CA HIS A 122 -7.19 -8.20 8.64
C HIS A 122 -7.89 -9.47 8.19
N HIS A 123 -8.73 -10.00 9.06
CA HIS A 123 -9.55 -11.17 8.77
C HIS A 123 -10.97 -10.75 8.41
N TYR A 124 -11.36 -11.00 7.16
CA TYR A 124 -12.73 -10.75 6.72
C TYR A 124 -13.61 -11.96 7.04
N THR A 125 -14.76 -11.73 7.66
CA THR A 125 -15.72 -12.79 8.02
C THR A 125 -16.62 -13.18 6.86
N ASP A 126 -16.83 -12.27 5.92
CA ASP A 126 -17.74 -12.46 4.82
C ASP A 126 -17.07 -12.15 3.48
N THR A 127 -17.46 -12.89 2.43
CA THR A 127 -17.10 -12.55 1.06
C THR A 127 -17.99 -11.42 0.56
N GLY A 128 -17.45 -10.52 -0.24
CA GLY A 128 -18.24 -9.40 -0.77
C GLY A 128 -17.41 -8.20 -1.21
N PHE A 129 -18.10 -7.12 -1.44
CA PHE A 129 -17.49 -5.83 -1.76
C PHE A 129 -17.34 -4.99 -0.49
N TYR A 130 -16.21 -4.32 -0.40
CA TYR A 130 -15.80 -3.44 0.69
C TYR A 130 -15.35 -2.10 0.14
#